data_281c622cbc7c4f4490c964914037253e
#
_entry.id   281c622cbc7c4f4490c964914037253e
#
_cell.length_a   1.000
_cell.length_b   1.000
_cell.length_c   1.000
_cell.angle_alpha   90.00
_cell.angle_beta   90.00
_cell.angle_gamma   90.00
#
_symmetry.space_group_name_H-M   'P 1'
#
loop_
_entity.id
_entity.type
_entity.pdbx_description
1 polymer ?
#
loop_
_entity_poly.entity_id
_entity_poly.type
_entity_poly.pdbx_seq_one_letter_code
_entity_poly.pdbx_strand_id
1 'polypeptide(L)'
;MTSVRAPTRRAVVAGMLGAGASLAMPATPVRAASGPPQFGTIRHQFTQVEGARPVPPVAIPALAGGALDLTAFKGKLVLVNFWATWCAACRTELPMLDRLASSGRSDLAVVSISTDRNRALVPPYVKALKLRRLTIGYDPGGLVSRVDAAEVDTPFALYGMPISFLIGITGQVEGYMTGEADWLSAEASGLFDYYAGGGR
;
A
#
# COMPACT_ATOMS: atom_id res chain seq x y z
N MET A 1 75.80 60.79 31.91
CA MET A 1 74.54 60.70 31.22
C MET A 1 74.71 59.68 30.11
N THR A 2 74.46 58.47 30.41
CA THR A 2 74.81 57.27 29.57
C THR A 2 73.56 56.68 28.92
N SER A 3 73.57 56.80 27.60
CA SER A 3 72.49 56.19 26.74
C SER A 3 72.77 54.72 26.55
N VAL A 4 71.80 53.84 26.94
CA VAL A 4 71.86 52.40 26.74
C VAL A 4 70.95 52.04 25.55
N ARG A 5 71.61 51.52 24.54
CA ARG A 5 70.97 51.06 23.29
C ARG A 5 70.54 49.62 23.46
N ALA A 6 69.25 49.32 23.30
CA ALA A 6 68.69 47.93 23.30
C ALA A 6 68.90 47.21 21.97
N PRO A 7 69.16 45.90 21.98
CA PRO A 7 69.29 45.09 20.73
C PRO A 7 67.95 44.60 20.21
N THR A 8 67.80 44.76 18.92
CA THR A 8 66.69 44.23 18.15
C THR A 8 66.82 42.70 17.96
N ARG A 9 65.84 41.93 18.46
CA ARG A 9 65.73 40.51 18.19
C ARG A 9 64.85 40.27 16.91
N ARG A 10 65.50 39.83 15.82
CA ARG A 10 64.84 39.32 14.68
C ARG A 10 64.28 37.90 15.01
N ALA A 11 62.97 37.79 15.14
CA ALA A 11 62.29 36.47 15.20
C ALA A 11 62.18 35.90 13.80
N VAL A 12 62.82 34.78 13.58
CA VAL A 12 62.63 33.94 12.38
C VAL A 12 61.36 33.08 12.62
N VAL A 13 60.28 33.34 11.88
CA VAL A 13 59.09 32.52 11.92
C VAL A 13 59.33 31.38 10.93
N ALA A 14 59.64 30.18 11.44
CA ALA A 14 59.67 28.96 10.66
C ALA A 14 58.22 28.53 10.40
N GLY A 15 57.79 28.60 9.13
CA GLY A 15 56.49 28.10 8.71
C GLY A 15 56.45 26.57 8.71
N MET A 16 55.64 25.98 9.57
CA MET A 16 55.27 24.59 9.51
C MET A 16 54.12 24.44 8.50
N LEU A 17 54.41 23.88 7.30
CA LEU A 17 53.44 23.37 6.37
C LEU A 17 52.87 22.08 6.94
N GLY A 18 51.71 22.18 7.61
CA GLY A 18 50.91 21.03 8.04
C GLY A 18 50.20 20.41 6.84
N ALA A 19 50.67 19.26 6.38
CA ALA A 19 49.95 18.43 5.43
C ALA A 19 48.69 17.87 6.10
N GLY A 20 47.54 18.50 5.87
CA GLY A 20 46.25 18.01 6.33
C GLY A 20 45.88 16.75 5.52
N ALA A 21 46.08 15.57 6.07
CA ALA A 21 45.52 14.34 5.54
C ALA A 21 43.99 14.36 5.74
N SER A 22 43.24 14.69 4.68
CA SER A 22 41.78 14.50 4.64
C SER A 22 41.50 13.01 4.69
N LEU A 23 41.09 12.51 5.86
CA LEU A 23 40.51 11.19 6.00
C LEU A 23 39.16 11.21 5.31
N ALA A 24 39.09 10.79 4.04
CA ALA A 24 37.86 10.50 3.35
C ALA A 24 37.20 9.30 4.07
N MET A 25 36.17 9.56 4.89
CA MET A 25 35.34 8.50 5.43
C MET A 25 34.63 7.81 4.26
N PRO A 26 34.71 6.46 4.16
CA PRO A 26 33.94 5.76 3.16
C PRO A 26 32.45 6.01 3.46
N ALA A 27 31.73 6.58 2.49
CA ALA A 27 30.28 6.66 2.57
C ALA A 27 29.75 5.21 2.58
N THR A 28 29.30 4.74 3.73
CA THR A 28 28.57 3.47 3.82
C THR A 28 27.33 3.60 2.95
N PRO A 29 27.09 2.73 1.96
CA PRO A 29 25.86 2.77 1.21
C PRO A 29 24.72 2.56 2.19
N VAL A 30 23.82 3.54 2.30
CA VAL A 30 22.54 3.37 3.01
C VAL A 30 21.83 2.23 2.27
N ARG A 31 21.80 1.07 2.90
CA ARG A 31 21.06 -0.09 2.38
C ARG A 31 19.60 0.35 2.30
N ALA A 32 19.06 0.46 1.09
CA ALA A 32 17.65 0.73 0.89
C ALA A 32 16.84 -0.27 1.71
N ALA A 33 15.84 0.20 2.45
CA ALA A 33 14.98 -0.64 3.26
C ALA A 33 14.47 -1.80 2.40
N SER A 34 14.72 -3.04 2.83
CA SER A 34 14.43 -4.26 2.07
C SER A 34 12.95 -4.66 2.11
N GLY A 35 12.04 -3.74 2.41
CA GLY A 35 10.60 -3.96 2.52
C GLY A 35 9.79 -2.99 1.66
N PRO A 36 8.48 -3.19 1.57
CA PRO A 36 7.60 -2.29 0.83
C PRO A 36 7.65 -0.88 1.41
N PRO A 37 7.43 0.14 0.58
CA PRO A 37 7.31 1.51 1.05
C PRO A 37 6.18 1.61 2.07
N GLN A 38 6.34 2.49 3.05
CA GLN A 38 5.29 2.75 4.02
C GLN A 38 4.09 3.38 3.30
N PHE A 39 2.93 2.82 3.53
CA PHE A 39 1.66 3.33 3.02
C PHE A 39 0.62 3.30 4.12
N GLY A 40 -0.14 4.39 4.23
CA GLY A 40 -1.21 4.46 5.22
C GLY A 40 -1.63 5.87 5.57
N THR A 41 -2.42 5.96 6.62
CA THR A 41 -2.89 7.20 7.24
C THR A 41 -2.28 7.36 8.64
N ILE A 42 -2.59 8.45 9.32
CA ILE A 42 -2.17 8.63 10.73
C ILE A 42 -2.74 7.51 11.63
N ARG A 43 -3.89 6.94 11.28
CA ARG A 43 -4.60 5.95 12.11
C ARG A 43 -4.38 4.52 11.68
N HIS A 44 -4.12 4.29 10.42
CA HIS A 44 -4.05 2.96 9.83
C HIS A 44 -2.84 2.87 8.89
N GLN A 45 -2.11 1.78 9.00
CA GLN A 45 -0.97 1.49 8.16
C GLN A 45 -1.22 0.22 7.36
N PHE A 46 -0.66 0.14 6.15
CA PHE A 46 -0.66 -1.11 5.40
C PHE A 46 0.09 -2.18 6.20
N THR A 47 -0.61 -3.25 6.50
CA THR A 47 -0.08 -4.38 7.27
C THR A 47 0.28 -5.50 6.31
N GLN A 48 1.55 -5.88 6.28
CA GLN A 48 2.02 -7.03 5.51
C GLN A 48 1.51 -8.35 6.11
N VAL A 49 1.23 -9.32 5.24
CA VAL A 49 0.87 -10.69 5.64
C VAL A 49 1.97 -11.62 5.13
N GLU A 50 2.69 -12.23 6.07
CA GLU A 50 3.72 -13.22 5.74
C GLU A 50 3.12 -14.63 5.66
N GLY A 51 3.62 -15.44 4.72
CA GLY A 51 3.24 -16.84 4.60
C GLY A 51 1.81 -17.09 4.17
N ALA A 52 1.11 -16.07 3.63
CA ALA A 52 -0.25 -16.25 3.13
C ALA A 52 -0.31 -17.28 2.00
N ARG A 53 -1.36 -18.09 2.03
CA ARG A 53 -1.65 -19.00 0.91
C ARG A 53 -2.22 -18.23 -0.27
N PRO A 54 -2.08 -18.75 -1.50
CA PRO A 54 -2.79 -18.21 -2.65
C PRO A 54 -4.30 -18.21 -2.41
N VAL A 55 -4.97 -17.16 -2.86
CA VAL A 55 -6.43 -17.08 -2.82
C VAL A 55 -6.99 -18.23 -3.66
N PRO A 56 -7.87 -19.08 -3.11
CA PRO A 56 -8.45 -20.20 -3.86
C PRO A 56 -9.42 -19.70 -4.92
N PRO A 57 -9.67 -20.50 -5.98
CA PRO A 57 -10.70 -20.18 -6.96
C PRO A 57 -12.09 -20.26 -6.30
N VAL A 58 -12.80 -19.14 -6.29
CA VAL A 58 -14.15 -19.01 -5.72
C VAL A 58 -15.01 -18.18 -6.65
N ALA A 59 -16.17 -18.68 -7.01
CA ALA A 59 -17.14 -17.99 -7.85
C ALA A 59 -17.94 -16.97 -7.00
N ILE A 60 -17.48 -15.73 -6.93
CA ILE A 60 -18.16 -14.64 -6.22
C ILE A 60 -19.24 -14.07 -7.14
N PRO A 61 -20.52 -14.01 -6.75
CA PRO A 61 -21.56 -13.40 -7.57
C PRO A 61 -21.18 -11.96 -7.96
N ALA A 62 -21.16 -11.64 -9.26
CA ALA A 62 -20.90 -10.30 -9.74
C ALA A 62 -22.18 -9.47 -9.82
N LEU A 63 -22.07 -8.16 -9.57
CA LEU A 63 -23.21 -7.24 -9.66
C LEU A 63 -23.71 -7.11 -11.10
N ALA A 64 -22.80 -7.11 -12.07
CA ALA A 64 -23.12 -7.06 -13.52
C ALA A 64 -23.71 -8.35 -14.06
N GLY A 65 -23.81 -9.40 -13.25
CA GLY A 65 -24.22 -10.76 -13.63
C GLY A 65 -23.03 -11.71 -13.75
N GLY A 66 -23.33 -13.02 -13.67
CA GLY A 66 -22.30 -14.07 -13.67
C GLY A 66 -21.51 -14.13 -12.36
N ALA A 67 -20.29 -14.62 -12.46
CA ALA A 67 -19.38 -14.80 -11.32
C ALA A 67 -18.04 -14.11 -11.58
N LEU A 68 -17.47 -13.60 -10.52
CA LEU A 68 -16.12 -13.05 -10.43
C LEU A 68 -15.22 -14.08 -9.74
N ASP A 69 -14.11 -14.42 -10.37
CA ASP A 69 -13.06 -15.25 -9.78
C ASP A 69 -11.77 -14.41 -9.68
N LEU A 70 -11.25 -14.24 -8.46
CA LEU A 70 -10.04 -13.47 -8.24
C LEU A 70 -8.81 -14.11 -8.87
N THR A 71 -8.81 -15.43 -9.07
CA THR A 71 -7.71 -16.15 -9.72
C THR A 71 -7.59 -15.84 -11.22
N ALA A 72 -8.65 -15.31 -11.84
CA ALA A 72 -8.62 -14.85 -13.23
C ALA A 72 -7.68 -13.66 -13.45
N PHE A 73 -7.31 -12.94 -12.39
CA PHE A 73 -6.36 -11.83 -12.45
C PHE A 73 -4.90 -12.23 -12.19
N LYS A 74 -4.60 -13.53 -12.11
CA LYS A 74 -3.22 -14.01 -11.88
C LYS A 74 -2.24 -13.39 -12.86
N GLY A 75 -1.08 -12.96 -12.36
CA GLY A 75 -0.10 -12.19 -13.11
C GLY A 75 -0.27 -10.67 -13.02
N LYS A 76 -1.35 -10.21 -12.37
CA LYS A 76 -1.56 -8.81 -12.00
C LYS A 76 -1.67 -8.66 -10.49
N LEU A 77 -1.47 -7.47 -10.00
CA LEU A 77 -1.92 -7.09 -8.67
C LEU A 77 -3.45 -7.02 -8.64
N VAL A 78 -4.05 -7.41 -7.53
CA VAL A 78 -5.49 -7.20 -7.30
C VAL A 78 -5.70 -6.48 -5.99
N LEU A 79 -6.26 -5.28 -6.05
CA LEU A 79 -6.75 -4.58 -4.87
C LEU A 79 -8.20 -5.00 -4.65
N VAL A 80 -8.45 -5.78 -3.58
CA VAL A 80 -9.78 -6.26 -3.20
C VAL A 80 -10.27 -5.46 -2.02
N ASN A 81 -11.30 -4.65 -2.23
CA ASN A 81 -11.92 -3.82 -1.20
C ASN A 81 -13.23 -4.43 -0.73
N PHE A 82 -13.42 -4.55 0.58
CA PHE A 82 -14.69 -4.98 1.19
C PHE A 82 -15.42 -3.78 1.78
N TRP A 83 -16.74 -3.70 1.48
CA TRP A 83 -17.58 -2.57 1.84
C TRP A 83 -19.04 -2.97 2.06
N ALA A 84 -19.84 -2.04 2.59
CA ALA A 84 -21.28 -2.18 2.69
C ALA A 84 -22.00 -0.82 2.53
N THR A 85 -23.25 -0.84 2.15
CA THR A 85 -24.04 0.38 1.93
C THR A 85 -24.24 1.22 3.20
N TRP A 86 -24.22 0.61 4.37
CA TRP A 86 -24.31 1.27 5.67
C TRP A 86 -22.97 1.86 6.17
N CYS A 87 -21.86 1.55 5.50
CA CYS A 87 -20.52 2.02 5.89
C CYS A 87 -20.27 3.44 5.34
N ALA A 88 -20.23 4.44 6.23
CA ALA A 88 -20.04 5.85 5.84
C ALA A 88 -18.65 6.11 5.21
N ALA A 89 -17.58 5.56 5.77
CA ALA A 89 -16.21 5.68 5.25
C ALA A 89 -16.07 5.03 3.86
N CYS A 90 -16.76 3.90 3.62
CA CYS A 90 -16.77 3.25 2.31
C CYS A 90 -17.36 4.15 1.21
N ARG A 91 -18.33 5.02 1.55
CA ARG A 91 -18.91 5.99 0.60
C ARG A 91 -17.88 6.97 0.07
N THR A 92 -16.93 7.36 0.91
CA THR A 92 -15.83 8.26 0.53
C THR A 92 -14.81 7.56 -0.35
N GLU A 93 -14.48 6.30 -0.04
CA GLU A 93 -13.42 5.55 -0.71
C GLU A 93 -13.84 4.99 -2.08
N LEU A 94 -15.06 4.48 -2.22
CA LEU A 94 -15.53 3.83 -3.46
C LEU A 94 -15.35 4.66 -4.74
N PRO A 95 -15.67 5.99 -4.78
CA PRO A 95 -15.43 6.83 -5.95
C PRO A 95 -13.93 6.97 -6.29
N MET A 96 -13.05 6.90 -5.30
CA MET A 96 -11.61 6.91 -5.50
C MET A 96 -11.15 5.60 -6.12
N LEU A 97 -11.63 4.46 -5.62
CA LEU A 97 -11.35 3.14 -6.20
C LEU A 97 -11.87 3.02 -7.64
N ASP A 98 -13.02 3.64 -7.98
CA ASP A 98 -13.53 3.71 -9.35
C ASP A 98 -12.59 4.48 -10.28
N ARG A 99 -12.00 5.59 -9.78
CA ARG A 99 -10.95 6.32 -10.50
C ARG A 99 -9.68 5.52 -10.64
N LEU A 100 -9.25 4.82 -9.59
CA LEU A 100 -8.09 3.94 -9.65
C LEU A 100 -8.27 2.83 -10.69
N ALA A 101 -9.46 2.20 -10.74
CA ALA A 101 -9.80 1.20 -11.75
C ALA A 101 -9.73 1.73 -13.20
N SER A 102 -9.82 3.06 -13.38
CA SER A 102 -9.71 3.74 -14.68
C SER A 102 -8.36 4.44 -14.91
N SER A 103 -7.40 4.28 -14.01
CA SER A 103 -6.10 4.98 -14.09
C SER A 103 -5.19 4.55 -15.25
N GLY A 104 -5.54 3.47 -15.95
CA GLY A 104 -4.74 2.92 -17.04
C GLY A 104 -3.60 1.99 -16.60
N ARG A 105 -3.47 1.70 -15.30
CA ARG A 105 -2.52 0.68 -14.82
C ARG A 105 -2.92 -0.71 -15.31
N SER A 106 -2.19 -1.24 -16.27
CA SER A 106 -2.46 -2.57 -16.84
C SER A 106 -2.08 -3.72 -15.92
N ASP A 107 -1.23 -3.45 -14.93
CA ASP A 107 -0.69 -4.37 -13.94
C ASP A 107 -1.57 -4.48 -12.66
N LEU A 108 -2.62 -3.65 -12.54
CA LEU A 108 -3.50 -3.61 -11.39
C LEU A 108 -4.97 -3.84 -11.78
N ALA A 109 -5.63 -4.76 -11.10
CA ALA A 109 -7.08 -4.90 -11.10
C ALA A 109 -7.65 -4.37 -9.77
N VAL A 110 -8.77 -3.66 -9.82
CA VAL A 110 -9.48 -3.17 -8.65
C VAL A 110 -10.84 -3.83 -8.57
N VAL A 111 -11.07 -4.55 -7.49
CA VAL A 111 -12.30 -5.31 -7.23
C VAL A 111 -12.90 -4.82 -5.92
N SER A 112 -14.20 -4.61 -5.88
CA SER A 112 -14.90 -4.17 -4.68
C SER A 112 -16.03 -5.13 -4.36
N ILE A 113 -16.04 -5.69 -3.15
CA ILE A 113 -16.97 -6.76 -2.75
C ILE A 113 -17.90 -6.22 -1.66
N SER A 114 -19.20 -6.17 -1.96
CA SER A 114 -20.21 -5.81 -0.96
C SER A 114 -20.51 -6.99 -0.05
N THR A 115 -20.54 -6.70 1.25
CA THR A 115 -20.95 -7.65 2.31
C THR A 115 -22.39 -7.42 2.76
N ASP A 116 -23.17 -6.60 2.06
CA ASP A 116 -24.57 -6.35 2.40
C ASP A 116 -25.38 -7.64 2.36
N ARG A 117 -26.15 -7.92 3.41
CA ARG A 117 -27.03 -9.09 3.45
C ARG A 117 -28.15 -8.99 2.41
N ASN A 118 -28.63 -7.79 2.14
CA ASN A 118 -29.65 -7.54 1.12
C ASN A 118 -29.03 -7.00 -0.17
N ARG A 119 -28.87 -7.89 -1.16
CA ARG A 119 -28.30 -7.53 -2.47
C ARG A 119 -29.05 -6.39 -3.17
N ALA A 120 -30.37 -6.22 -2.92
CA ALA A 120 -31.16 -5.19 -3.58
C ALA A 120 -30.71 -3.75 -3.21
N LEU A 121 -29.98 -3.56 -2.11
CA LEU A 121 -29.46 -2.27 -1.71
C LEU A 121 -28.24 -1.83 -2.55
N VAL A 122 -27.49 -2.76 -3.13
CA VAL A 122 -26.23 -2.51 -3.80
C VAL A 122 -26.38 -1.75 -5.13
N PRO A 123 -27.25 -2.17 -6.09
CA PRO A 123 -27.36 -1.49 -7.38
C PRO A 123 -27.73 -0.01 -7.29
N PRO A 124 -28.77 0.41 -6.51
CA PRO A 124 -29.10 1.82 -6.38
C PRO A 124 -28.00 2.62 -5.71
N TYR A 125 -27.27 2.03 -4.77
CA TYR A 125 -26.14 2.69 -4.11
C TYR A 125 -24.97 2.93 -5.08
N VAL A 126 -24.59 1.93 -5.86
CA VAL A 126 -23.57 2.02 -6.92
C VAL A 126 -23.94 3.09 -7.95
N LYS A 127 -25.21 3.14 -8.34
CA LYS A 127 -25.73 4.17 -9.25
C LYS A 127 -25.66 5.57 -8.64
N ALA A 128 -26.03 5.72 -7.38
CA ALA A 128 -25.98 7.00 -6.66
C ALA A 128 -24.54 7.54 -6.54
N LEU A 129 -23.56 6.69 -6.33
CA LEU A 129 -22.13 7.03 -6.31
C LEU A 129 -21.51 7.15 -7.71
N LYS A 130 -22.28 6.87 -8.79
CA LYS A 130 -21.84 6.94 -10.20
C LYS A 130 -20.61 6.06 -10.50
N LEU A 131 -20.48 4.91 -9.82
CA LEU A 131 -19.39 3.97 -10.07
C LEU A 131 -19.59 3.30 -11.43
N ARG A 132 -18.57 3.30 -12.29
CA ARG A 132 -18.68 2.83 -13.68
C ARG A 132 -17.57 1.88 -14.12
N ARG A 133 -16.43 1.91 -13.46
CA ARG A 133 -15.22 1.17 -13.82
C ARG A 133 -14.91 0.06 -12.85
N LEU A 134 -15.42 0.21 -11.63
CA LEU A 134 -15.14 -0.72 -10.55
C LEU A 134 -15.86 -2.06 -10.79
N THR A 135 -15.11 -3.14 -10.73
CA THR A 135 -15.70 -4.49 -10.73
C THR A 135 -16.30 -4.77 -9.36
N ILE A 136 -17.60 -5.04 -9.29
CA ILE A 136 -18.31 -5.19 -8.03
C ILE A 136 -18.78 -6.64 -7.87
N GLY A 137 -18.28 -7.28 -6.80
CA GLY A 137 -18.74 -8.57 -6.31
C GLY A 137 -19.70 -8.44 -5.13
N TYR A 138 -20.30 -9.56 -4.73
CA TYR A 138 -21.28 -9.64 -3.66
C TYR A 138 -21.05 -10.88 -2.79
N ASP A 139 -20.78 -10.68 -1.50
CA ASP A 139 -20.46 -11.76 -0.54
C ASP A 139 -21.27 -11.65 0.78
N PRO A 140 -22.61 -11.84 0.73
CA PRO A 140 -23.47 -11.65 1.90
C PRO A 140 -23.30 -12.74 2.96
N GLY A 141 -22.84 -13.89 2.56
CA GLY A 141 -22.70 -15.09 3.40
C GLY A 141 -21.28 -15.32 3.91
N GLY A 142 -20.33 -14.46 3.52
CA GLY A 142 -18.94 -14.66 3.89
C GLY A 142 -18.30 -15.86 3.16
N LEU A 143 -18.54 -15.97 1.86
CA LEU A 143 -17.96 -17.02 1.01
C LEU A 143 -16.43 -16.91 0.94
N VAL A 144 -15.93 -15.67 0.81
CA VAL A 144 -14.49 -15.36 0.74
C VAL A 144 -14.00 -14.53 1.90
N SER A 145 -14.92 -13.91 2.70
CA SER A 145 -14.58 -12.99 3.76
C SER A 145 -15.33 -13.31 5.06
N ARG A 146 -14.66 -13.20 6.21
CA ARG A 146 -15.29 -13.39 7.52
C ARG A 146 -14.74 -12.44 8.58
N VAL A 147 -15.61 -12.06 9.51
CA VAL A 147 -15.23 -11.29 10.70
C VAL A 147 -14.47 -12.17 11.70
N ASP A 148 -14.85 -13.45 11.85
CA ASP A 148 -14.21 -14.40 12.78
C ASP A 148 -13.27 -15.34 12.04
N ALA A 149 -12.20 -14.79 11.44
CA ALA A 149 -11.25 -15.56 10.62
C ALA A 149 -10.41 -16.57 11.42
N ALA A 150 -10.45 -16.54 12.75
CA ALA A 150 -9.69 -17.47 13.58
C ALA A 150 -10.18 -18.94 13.48
N GLU A 151 -11.41 -19.17 13.03
CA GLU A 151 -12.02 -20.51 13.00
C GLU A 151 -12.19 -21.10 11.60
N VAL A 152 -11.97 -20.32 10.52
CA VAL A 152 -12.24 -20.78 9.16
C VAL A 152 -11.15 -20.32 8.20
N ASP A 153 -10.73 -21.22 7.34
CA ASP A 153 -9.73 -21.02 6.28
C ASP A 153 -10.29 -20.10 5.14
N THR A 154 -10.75 -18.90 5.51
CA THR A 154 -11.19 -17.89 4.57
C THR A 154 -10.02 -16.99 4.17
N PRO A 155 -9.88 -16.62 2.87
CA PRO A 155 -8.75 -15.83 2.42
C PRO A 155 -8.73 -14.40 2.98
N PHE A 156 -9.88 -13.87 3.41
CA PHE A 156 -9.98 -12.47 3.87
C PHE A 156 -10.63 -12.36 5.25
N ALA A 157 -9.86 -11.93 6.22
CA ALA A 157 -10.34 -11.61 7.57
C ALA A 157 -10.79 -10.14 7.64
N LEU A 158 -12.03 -9.88 7.99
CA LEU A 158 -12.57 -8.51 8.08
C LEU A 158 -12.40 -7.96 9.49
N TYR A 159 -11.36 -7.18 9.72
CA TYR A 159 -11.09 -6.51 11.00
C TYR A 159 -11.83 -5.18 11.17
N GLY A 160 -12.48 -4.70 10.13
CA GLY A 160 -13.21 -3.42 10.09
C GLY A 160 -13.69 -3.10 8.68
N MET A 161 -14.31 -1.94 8.48
CA MET A 161 -14.74 -1.48 7.16
C MET A 161 -14.50 0.02 6.97
N PRO A 162 -14.10 0.42 5.74
CA PRO A 162 -13.66 -0.44 4.64
C PRO A 162 -12.40 -1.22 5.01
N ILE A 163 -12.14 -2.32 4.34
CA ILE A 163 -10.85 -3.01 4.39
C ILE A 163 -10.46 -3.43 2.99
N SER A 164 -9.21 -3.17 2.64
CA SER A 164 -8.67 -3.50 1.33
C SER A 164 -7.49 -4.45 1.46
N PHE A 165 -7.49 -5.53 0.69
CA PHE A 165 -6.39 -6.50 0.61
C PHE A 165 -5.67 -6.33 -0.72
N LEU A 166 -4.36 -6.41 -0.69
CA LEU A 166 -3.53 -6.46 -1.89
C LEU A 166 -3.13 -7.91 -2.16
N ILE A 167 -3.52 -8.43 -3.31
CA ILE A 167 -3.09 -9.74 -3.82
C ILE A 167 -1.96 -9.49 -4.80
N GLY A 168 -0.84 -10.16 -4.61
CA GLY A 168 0.34 -10.10 -5.47
C GLY A 168 0.15 -10.84 -6.80
N ILE A 169 1.11 -10.67 -7.69
CA ILE A 169 1.12 -11.29 -9.02
C ILE A 169 1.09 -12.84 -8.98
N THR A 170 1.50 -13.42 -7.88
CA THR A 170 1.47 -14.88 -7.64
C THR A 170 0.10 -15.37 -7.14
N GLY A 171 -0.82 -14.44 -6.81
CA GLY A 171 -2.14 -14.74 -6.25
C GLY A 171 -2.17 -14.90 -4.74
N GLN A 172 -1.10 -14.55 -4.02
CA GLN A 172 -1.04 -14.55 -2.56
C GLN A 172 -1.45 -13.18 -2.01
N VAL A 173 -2.06 -13.16 -0.81
CA VAL A 173 -2.34 -11.91 -0.11
C VAL A 173 -1.03 -11.35 0.44
N GLU A 174 -0.59 -10.20 -0.04
CA GLU A 174 0.64 -9.53 0.38
C GLU A 174 0.42 -8.67 1.65
N GLY A 175 -0.80 -8.17 1.83
CA GLY A 175 -1.14 -7.35 2.98
C GLY A 175 -2.53 -6.76 2.89
N TYR A 176 -2.88 -5.96 3.89
CA TYR A 176 -4.17 -5.29 3.97
C TYR A 176 -4.08 -3.90 4.59
N MET A 177 -5.10 -3.11 4.32
CA MET A 177 -5.34 -1.78 4.89
C MET A 177 -6.74 -1.73 5.47
N THR A 178 -6.87 -1.43 6.77
CA THR A 178 -8.16 -1.20 7.43
C THR A 178 -8.48 0.29 7.42
N GLY A 179 -9.74 0.65 7.19
CA GLY A 179 -10.17 2.04 7.05
C GLY A 179 -9.89 2.59 5.65
N GLU A 180 -10.36 3.82 5.41
CA GLU A 180 -10.14 4.52 4.15
C GLU A 180 -8.67 4.93 3.98
N ALA A 181 -8.18 4.88 2.73
CA ALA A 181 -6.84 5.30 2.38
C ALA A 181 -6.83 6.04 1.03
N ASP A 182 -5.80 6.86 0.79
CA ASP A 182 -5.62 7.51 -0.50
C ASP A 182 -4.90 6.60 -1.49
N TRP A 183 -5.67 5.74 -2.15
CA TRP A 183 -5.19 4.81 -3.16
C TRP A 183 -4.73 5.47 -4.47
N LEU A 184 -4.88 6.80 -4.61
CA LEU A 184 -4.37 7.57 -5.75
C LEU A 184 -3.07 8.32 -5.42
N SER A 185 -2.58 8.23 -4.19
CA SER A 185 -1.36 8.87 -3.75
C SER A 185 -0.09 8.28 -4.41
N ALA A 186 0.99 9.02 -4.34
CA ALA A 186 2.30 8.55 -4.80
C ALA A 186 2.80 7.36 -3.95
N GLU A 187 2.48 7.36 -2.65
CA GLU A 187 2.82 6.28 -1.72
C GLU A 187 2.09 4.99 -2.09
N ALA A 188 0.80 5.06 -2.44
CA ALA A 188 0.05 3.92 -2.94
C ALA A 188 0.64 3.41 -4.27
N SER A 189 1.01 4.31 -5.19
CA SER A 189 1.68 3.92 -6.43
C SER A 189 3.00 3.19 -6.14
N GLY A 190 3.81 3.71 -5.22
CA GLY A 190 5.06 3.05 -4.81
C GLY A 190 4.83 1.66 -4.22
N LEU A 191 3.76 1.48 -3.43
CA LEU A 191 3.37 0.17 -2.90
C LEU A 191 3.00 -0.81 -4.03
N PHE A 192 2.21 -0.35 -5.00
CA PHE A 192 1.85 -1.17 -6.16
C PHE A 192 3.08 -1.53 -7.00
N ASP A 193 3.98 -0.57 -7.27
CA ASP A 193 5.19 -0.79 -8.04
C ASP A 193 6.11 -1.82 -7.38
N TYR A 194 6.24 -1.77 -6.05
CA TYR A 194 7.01 -2.73 -5.27
C TYR A 194 6.48 -4.15 -5.47
N TYR A 195 5.18 -4.38 -5.27
CA TYR A 195 4.60 -5.72 -5.37
C TYR A 195 4.42 -6.19 -6.83
N ALA A 196 4.22 -5.29 -7.79
CA ALA A 196 4.22 -5.61 -9.21
C ALA A 196 5.60 -6.08 -9.70
N GLY A 197 6.69 -5.52 -9.12
CA GLY A 197 8.07 -5.95 -9.36
C GLY A 197 8.45 -7.27 -8.67
N GLY A 198 7.54 -7.94 -7.95
CA GLY A 198 7.80 -9.16 -7.21
C GLY A 198 8.55 -8.92 -5.89
N GLY A 199 8.49 -7.71 -5.34
CA GLY A 199 9.09 -7.35 -4.06
C GLY A 199 8.47 -8.16 -2.91
N ARG A 200 9.31 -8.81 -2.10
CA ARG A 200 9.02 -9.51 -0.84
C ARG A 200 10.15 -9.29 0.13
#